data_eec0d83463c8d034cdb536e41b5e3dd3
#
_entry.id   eec0d83463c8d034cdb536e41b5e3dd3
#
_cell.length_a   1.000
_cell.length_b   1.000
_cell.length_c   1.000
_cell.angle_alpha   90.00
_cell.angle_beta   90.00
_cell.angle_gamma   90.00
#
_symmetry.space_group_name_H-M   'P 1'
#
loop_
_entity.id
_entity.type
_entity.pdbx_description
1 polymer ?
#
loop_
_entity_poly.entity_id
_entity_poly.type
_entity_poly.pdbx_seq_one_letter_code
_entity_poly.pdbx_strand_id
1 'polypeptide(L)'
;QGFDLELIKAIGDKLGLDVEYVNNDFDTLVPGVASGAKYDVSIAAITDTPEREKEVTFSDSYYMDDQAIVTKVDNTDITADNYSEKLNNADATIIVQSGSTAESFAQENFPKAKIVPYKDATECFSALQSDKGDAVVTNRSVASQLTAEQFNTCQTIKQISTGEEYAIAINQGNTKLKDDINQ
;
A
#
# COMPACT_ATOMS: atom_id res chain seq x y z
N GLN A 1 -10.39 0.95 11.28
CA GLN A 1 -11.29 1.99 10.70
C GLN A 1 -10.91 2.19 9.24
N GLY A 2 -11.90 2.51 8.41
CA GLY A 2 -11.71 2.84 7.01
C GLY A 2 -12.39 1.87 6.06
N PHE A 3 -12.32 2.20 4.77
CA PHE A 3 -13.06 1.57 3.69
C PHE A 3 -12.92 0.03 3.68
N ASP A 4 -11.70 -0.49 3.78
CA ASP A 4 -11.44 -1.93 3.72
C ASP A 4 -12.14 -2.71 4.83
N LEU A 5 -12.10 -2.19 6.06
CA LEU A 5 -12.75 -2.85 7.22
C LEU A 5 -14.27 -2.82 7.12
N GLU A 6 -14.82 -1.73 6.61
CA GLU A 6 -16.27 -1.61 6.37
C GLU A 6 -16.71 -2.54 5.24
N LEU A 7 -15.93 -2.63 4.18
CA LEU A 7 -16.21 -3.52 3.04
C LEU A 7 -16.20 -4.99 3.46
N ILE A 8 -15.16 -5.45 4.14
CA ILE A 8 -15.09 -6.88 4.56
C ILE A 8 -16.18 -7.22 5.57
N LYS A 9 -16.53 -6.27 6.45
CA LYS A 9 -17.66 -6.47 7.36
C LYS A 9 -18.98 -6.65 6.61
N ALA A 10 -19.24 -5.79 5.63
CA ALA A 10 -20.46 -5.86 4.81
C ALA A 10 -20.54 -7.18 4.02
N ILE A 11 -19.41 -7.65 3.50
CA ILE A 11 -19.31 -8.97 2.84
C ILE A 11 -19.63 -10.09 3.82
N GLY A 12 -19.02 -10.08 5.00
CA GLY A 12 -19.29 -11.06 6.04
C GLY A 12 -20.77 -11.10 6.44
N ASP A 13 -21.36 -9.94 6.69
CA ASP A 13 -22.78 -9.81 7.02
C ASP A 13 -23.67 -10.39 5.91
N LYS A 14 -23.38 -10.12 4.65
CA LYS A 14 -24.12 -10.64 3.48
C LYS A 14 -23.99 -12.16 3.35
N LEU A 15 -22.82 -12.72 3.66
CA LEU A 15 -22.55 -14.15 3.58
C LEU A 15 -22.97 -14.92 4.85
N GLY A 16 -23.39 -14.23 5.91
CA GLY A 16 -23.73 -14.83 7.20
C GLY A 16 -22.51 -15.37 7.93
N LEU A 17 -21.34 -14.72 7.76
CA LEU A 17 -20.07 -15.07 8.37
C LEU A 17 -19.65 -14.02 9.40
N ASP A 18 -19.14 -14.49 10.52
CA ASP A 18 -18.49 -13.62 11.50
C ASP A 18 -17.07 -13.25 11.00
N VAL A 19 -16.75 -11.95 11.07
CA VAL A 19 -15.45 -11.44 10.65
C VAL A 19 -14.57 -11.22 11.87
N GLU A 20 -13.48 -11.97 11.97
CA GLU A 20 -12.41 -11.75 12.93
C GLU A 20 -11.27 -10.94 12.30
N TYR A 21 -10.90 -9.84 12.94
CA TYR A 21 -9.84 -8.96 12.45
C TYR A 21 -8.50 -9.30 13.09
N VAL A 22 -7.51 -9.61 12.24
CA VAL A 22 -6.13 -9.87 12.66
C VAL A 22 -5.22 -8.85 11.99
N ASN A 23 -4.48 -8.07 12.79
CA ASN A 23 -3.53 -7.10 12.28
C ASN A 23 -2.14 -7.71 12.19
N ASN A 24 -1.49 -7.53 11.03
CA ASN A 24 -0.13 -8.00 10.79
C ASN A 24 0.63 -7.03 9.87
N ASP A 25 1.96 -7.21 9.82
CA ASP A 25 2.82 -6.45 8.92
C ASP A 25 2.43 -6.71 7.47
N PHE A 26 2.39 -5.67 6.64
CA PHE A 26 1.88 -5.73 5.26
C PHE A 26 2.59 -6.79 4.41
N ASP A 27 3.91 -6.89 4.50
CA ASP A 27 4.73 -7.85 3.74
C ASP A 27 4.46 -9.32 4.11
N THR A 28 3.77 -9.58 5.22
CA THR A 28 3.39 -10.93 5.67
C THR A 28 2.00 -11.36 5.24
N LEU A 29 1.18 -10.45 4.68
CA LEU A 29 -0.23 -10.70 4.40
C LEU A 29 -0.43 -11.71 3.27
N VAL A 30 0.19 -11.49 2.11
CA VAL A 30 0.07 -12.41 0.97
C VAL A 30 0.62 -13.80 1.30
N PRO A 31 1.84 -13.95 1.86
CA PRO A 31 2.33 -15.25 2.32
C PRO A 31 1.43 -15.90 3.38
N GLY A 32 0.85 -15.11 4.27
CA GLY A 32 -0.05 -15.60 5.32
C GLY A 32 -1.33 -16.22 4.77
N VAL A 33 -1.93 -15.61 3.75
CA VAL A 33 -3.09 -16.16 3.03
C VAL A 33 -2.68 -17.37 2.19
N ALA A 34 -1.56 -17.30 1.48
CA ALA A 34 -1.04 -18.37 0.65
C ALA A 34 -0.82 -19.67 1.44
N SER A 35 -0.36 -19.58 2.67
CA SER A 35 -0.17 -20.74 3.56
C SER A 35 -1.47 -21.46 3.91
N GLY A 36 -2.62 -20.76 3.87
CA GLY A 36 -3.93 -21.28 4.27
C GLY A 36 -4.10 -21.54 5.77
N ALA A 37 -3.07 -21.24 6.58
CA ALA A 37 -3.04 -21.59 8.00
C ALA A 37 -3.31 -20.43 8.94
N LYS A 38 -3.17 -19.17 8.44
CA LYS A 38 -3.26 -17.98 9.28
C LYS A 38 -4.54 -17.19 9.10
N TYR A 39 -4.92 -16.97 7.84
CA TYR A 39 -6.09 -16.16 7.47
C TYR A 39 -6.84 -16.82 6.32
N ASP A 40 -8.16 -16.61 6.26
CA ASP A 40 -8.97 -17.00 5.11
C ASP A 40 -8.80 -16.03 3.95
N VAL A 41 -8.70 -14.73 4.27
CA VAL A 41 -8.53 -13.64 3.31
C VAL A 41 -7.63 -12.55 3.88
N SER A 42 -7.13 -11.68 3.01
CA SER A 42 -6.48 -10.42 3.40
C SER A 42 -7.06 -9.26 2.59
N ILE A 43 -7.43 -8.19 3.28
CA ILE A 43 -7.90 -6.94 2.72
C ILE A 43 -7.14 -5.79 3.39
N ALA A 44 -6.26 -5.13 2.65
CA ALA A 44 -5.36 -4.10 3.16
C ALA A 44 -4.80 -3.22 2.05
N ALA A 45 -5.66 -2.73 1.16
CA ALA A 45 -5.24 -2.00 -0.04
C ALA A 45 -4.16 -2.78 -0.84
N ILE A 46 -4.39 -4.08 -1.00
CA ILE A 46 -3.46 -4.96 -1.69
C ILE A 46 -3.71 -4.85 -3.19
N THR A 47 -2.71 -4.41 -3.93
CA THR A 47 -2.77 -4.39 -5.40
C THR A 47 -2.68 -5.81 -5.95
N ASP A 48 -3.60 -6.16 -6.83
CA ASP A 48 -3.50 -7.37 -7.65
C ASP A 48 -2.34 -7.22 -8.63
N THR A 49 -1.36 -8.11 -8.52
CA THR A 49 -0.17 -8.13 -9.39
C THR A 49 0.13 -9.54 -9.87
N PRO A 50 0.74 -9.69 -11.06
CA PRO A 50 1.12 -11.01 -11.58
C PRO A 50 2.05 -11.81 -10.65
N GLU A 51 2.89 -11.14 -9.87
CA GLU A 51 3.75 -11.77 -8.87
C GLU A 51 2.95 -12.38 -7.74
N ARG A 52 1.99 -11.63 -7.22
CA ARG A 52 1.11 -12.06 -6.11
C ARG A 52 0.12 -13.13 -6.54
N GLU A 53 -0.36 -13.08 -7.79
CA GLU A 53 -1.24 -14.13 -8.36
C GLU A 53 -0.59 -15.52 -8.41
N LYS A 54 0.73 -15.60 -8.37
CA LYS A 54 1.44 -16.88 -8.26
C LYS A 54 1.25 -17.55 -6.90
N GLU A 55 0.95 -16.78 -5.87
CA GLU A 55 0.84 -17.25 -4.47
C GLU A 55 -0.60 -17.32 -3.98
N VAL A 56 -1.46 -16.39 -4.40
CA VAL A 56 -2.85 -16.25 -3.97
C VAL A 56 -3.77 -16.07 -5.17
N THR A 57 -5.07 -16.21 -4.95
CA THR A 57 -6.08 -15.72 -5.90
C THR A 57 -6.67 -14.41 -5.38
N PHE A 58 -7.18 -13.57 -6.28
CA PHE A 58 -7.81 -12.31 -5.93
C PHE A 58 -9.30 -12.30 -6.23
N SER A 59 -10.06 -11.56 -5.43
CA SER A 59 -11.41 -11.17 -5.76
C SER A 59 -11.43 -10.23 -6.98
N ASP A 60 -12.61 -9.89 -7.47
CA ASP A 60 -12.75 -8.73 -8.35
C ASP A 60 -12.24 -7.47 -7.65
N SER A 61 -11.71 -6.54 -8.44
CA SER A 61 -11.21 -5.27 -7.95
C SER A 61 -12.32 -4.45 -7.27
N TYR A 62 -12.02 -3.83 -6.14
CA TYR A 62 -12.96 -2.98 -5.43
C TYR A 62 -12.57 -1.50 -5.41
N TYR A 63 -11.34 -1.17 -5.79
CA TYR A 63 -10.83 0.19 -5.81
C TYR A 63 -9.66 0.34 -6.80
N MET A 64 -9.55 1.50 -7.45
CA MET A 64 -8.40 1.85 -8.29
C MET A 64 -7.60 2.97 -7.65
N ASP A 65 -6.29 2.83 -7.65
CA ASP A 65 -5.38 3.80 -7.05
C ASP A 65 -4.15 4.07 -7.92
N ASP A 66 -3.37 5.05 -7.50
CA ASP A 66 -2.14 5.49 -8.12
C ASP A 66 -1.03 5.61 -7.07
N GLN A 67 0.20 5.84 -7.50
CA GLN A 67 1.31 6.18 -6.61
C GLN A 67 1.35 7.68 -6.32
N ALA A 68 1.89 8.02 -5.15
CA ALA A 68 2.11 9.41 -4.74
C ALA A 68 3.51 9.60 -4.17
N ILE A 69 4.08 10.78 -4.44
CA ILE A 69 5.31 11.26 -3.82
C ILE A 69 4.92 12.25 -2.73
N VAL A 70 5.36 11.99 -1.52
CA VAL A 70 5.07 12.80 -0.32
C VAL A 70 6.36 13.37 0.23
N THR A 71 6.36 14.66 0.53
CA THR A 71 7.46 15.36 1.21
C THR A 71 6.95 16.11 2.42
N LYS A 72 7.86 16.64 3.25
CA LYS A 72 7.48 17.60 4.27
C LYS A 72 7.05 18.92 3.61
N VAL A 73 6.08 19.61 4.21
CA VAL A 73 5.57 20.89 3.67
C VAL A 73 6.63 21.99 3.63
N ASP A 74 7.63 21.93 4.49
CA ASP A 74 8.76 22.87 4.54
C ASP A 74 9.89 22.50 3.56
N ASN A 75 9.83 21.34 2.91
CA ASN A 75 10.76 20.96 1.85
C ASN A 75 10.35 21.65 0.53
N THR A 76 11.07 22.72 0.20
CA THR A 76 10.86 23.46 -1.06
C THR A 76 11.82 23.04 -2.17
N ASP A 77 12.72 22.14 -1.90
CA ASP A 77 13.77 21.69 -2.82
C ASP A 77 13.28 20.62 -3.81
N ILE A 78 12.37 19.74 -3.34
CA ILE A 78 11.75 18.69 -4.14
C ILE A 78 10.32 19.11 -4.50
N THR A 79 10.07 19.23 -5.80
CA THR A 79 8.80 19.72 -6.36
C THR A 79 8.19 18.73 -7.35
N ALA A 80 6.95 18.99 -7.76
CA ALA A 80 6.27 18.22 -8.80
C ALA A 80 7.02 18.19 -10.15
N ASP A 81 7.85 19.19 -10.42
CA ASP A 81 8.57 19.31 -11.69
C ASP A 81 9.97 18.65 -11.65
N ASN A 82 10.62 18.63 -10.48
CA ASN A 82 11.99 18.16 -10.36
C ASN A 82 12.16 16.85 -9.55
N TYR A 83 11.07 16.30 -9.00
CA TYR A 83 11.14 15.12 -8.12
C TYR A 83 11.91 13.95 -8.72
N SER A 84 11.77 13.72 -10.01
CA SER A 84 12.41 12.59 -10.70
C SER A 84 13.95 12.70 -10.66
N GLU A 85 14.48 13.89 -10.92
CA GLU A 85 15.92 14.15 -10.85
C GLU A 85 16.42 14.17 -9.40
N LYS A 86 15.70 14.85 -8.53
CA LYS A 86 16.07 15.00 -7.12
C LYS A 86 16.05 13.69 -6.36
N LEU A 87 15.08 12.82 -6.65
CA LEU A 87 14.96 11.53 -5.96
C LEU A 87 15.80 10.42 -6.62
N ASN A 88 16.07 10.49 -7.93
CA ASN A 88 16.96 9.51 -8.57
C ASN A 88 18.42 9.91 -8.43
N ASN A 89 18.88 10.06 -7.20
CA ASN A 89 20.20 10.54 -6.82
C ASN A 89 20.76 9.66 -5.69
N ALA A 90 22.07 9.45 -5.68
CA ALA A 90 22.73 8.62 -4.67
C ALA A 90 22.66 9.19 -3.23
N ASP A 91 22.48 10.50 -3.11
CA ASP A 91 22.31 11.18 -1.83
C ASP A 91 20.85 11.20 -1.34
N ALA A 92 19.91 10.81 -2.20
CA ALA A 92 18.48 10.79 -1.86
C ALA A 92 18.10 9.50 -1.12
N THR A 93 17.25 9.65 -0.11
CA THR A 93 16.65 8.55 0.65
C THR A 93 15.13 8.57 0.47
N ILE A 94 14.57 7.48 -0.05
CA ILE A 94 13.14 7.29 -0.26
C ILE A 94 12.62 6.26 0.73
N ILE A 95 11.57 6.61 1.45
CA ILE A 95 10.92 5.76 2.44
C ILE A 95 9.72 5.09 1.79
N VAL A 96 9.57 3.80 2.00
CA VAL A 96 8.48 2.98 1.44
C VAL A 96 7.97 1.98 2.47
N GLN A 97 6.75 1.48 2.26
CA GLN A 97 6.25 0.35 3.04
C GLN A 97 6.81 -0.96 2.47
N SER A 98 7.35 -1.80 3.35
CA SER A 98 7.94 -3.10 2.99
C SER A 98 6.94 -3.99 2.25
N GLY A 99 7.37 -4.57 1.13
CA GLY A 99 6.55 -5.49 0.32
C GLY A 99 5.40 -4.83 -0.46
N SER A 100 5.33 -3.51 -0.48
CA SER A 100 4.31 -2.77 -1.23
C SER A 100 4.70 -2.58 -2.70
N THR A 101 3.71 -2.25 -3.53
CA THR A 101 3.96 -1.81 -4.92
C THR A 101 4.74 -0.51 -4.99
N ALA A 102 4.64 0.35 -3.95
CA ALA A 102 5.45 1.56 -3.82
C ALA A 102 6.95 1.27 -3.69
N GLU A 103 7.31 0.20 -3.00
CA GLU A 103 8.71 -0.24 -2.91
C GLU A 103 9.25 -0.63 -4.28
N SER A 104 8.53 -1.47 -5.02
CA SER A 104 8.90 -1.87 -6.38
C SER A 104 8.97 -0.65 -7.32
N PHE A 105 7.97 0.21 -7.26
CA PHE A 105 7.93 1.45 -8.03
C PHE A 105 9.14 2.34 -7.76
N ALA A 106 9.51 2.52 -6.48
CA ALA A 106 10.67 3.33 -6.10
C ALA A 106 11.98 2.72 -6.60
N GLN A 107 12.15 1.40 -6.49
CA GLN A 107 13.33 0.70 -6.98
C GLN A 107 13.50 0.82 -8.49
N GLU A 108 12.39 0.74 -9.25
CA GLU A 108 12.41 0.82 -10.70
C GLU A 108 12.63 2.24 -11.22
N ASN A 109 12.00 3.24 -10.60
CA ASN A 109 12.00 4.62 -11.08
C ASN A 109 13.11 5.49 -10.48
N PHE A 110 13.63 5.11 -9.31
CA PHE A 110 14.70 5.82 -8.62
C PHE A 110 15.87 4.89 -8.26
N PRO A 111 16.48 4.20 -9.25
CA PRO A 111 17.46 3.15 -8.98
C PRO A 111 18.76 3.65 -8.34
N LYS A 112 19.02 4.96 -8.35
CA LYS A 112 20.19 5.55 -7.69
C LYS A 112 19.95 5.89 -6.22
N ALA A 113 18.69 6.02 -5.82
CA ALA A 113 18.34 6.39 -4.47
C ALA A 113 18.56 5.25 -3.47
N LYS A 114 18.72 5.62 -2.22
CA LYS A 114 18.62 4.68 -1.11
C LYS A 114 17.15 4.47 -0.78
N ILE A 115 16.64 3.24 -0.95
CA ILE A 115 15.27 2.88 -0.60
C ILE A 115 15.27 2.25 0.78
N VAL A 116 14.48 2.82 1.70
CA VAL A 116 14.39 2.36 3.10
C VAL A 116 12.97 1.90 3.40
N PRO A 117 12.75 0.59 3.55
CA PRO A 117 11.43 0.06 3.87
C PRO A 117 11.14 0.12 5.37
N TYR A 118 9.86 0.42 5.71
CA TYR A 118 9.29 0.31 7.03
C TYR A 118 8.08 -0.64 7.01
N LYS A 119 7.64 -1.11 8.17
CA LYS A 119 6.59 -2.14 8.26
C LYS A 119 5.21 -1.64 7.84
N ASP A 120 4.86 -0.42 8.19
CA ASP A 120 3.57 0.18 7.87
C ASP A 120 3.68 1.63 7.40
N ALA A 121 2.59 2.12 6.81
CA ALA A 121 2.55 3.46 6.25
C ALA A 121 2.71 4.55 7.32
N THR A 122 2.18 4.36 8.51
CA THR A 122 2.29 5.33 9.63
C THR A 122 3.75 5.48 10.05
N GLU A 123 4.50 4.38 10.14
CA GLU A 123 5.95 4.42 10.41
C GLU A 123 6.72 5.17 9.30
N CYS A 124 6.34 4.98 8.03
CA CYS A 124 6.93 5.72 6.91
C CYS A 124 6.79 7.23 7.08
N PHE A 125 5.60 7.70 7.40
CA PHE A 125 5.33 9.13 7.60
C PHE A 125 6.02 9.68 8.86
N SER A 126 6.06 8.90 9.94
CA SER A 126 6.82 9.27 11.16
C SER A 126 8.31 9.40 10.88
N ALA A 127 8.88 8.51 10.05
CA ALA A 127 10.26 8.57 9.64
C ALA A 127 10.54 9.83 8.77
N LEU A 128 9.63 10.17 7.86
CA LEU A 128 9.74 11.39 7.06
C LEU A 128 9.70 12.65 7.93
N GLN A 129 8.78 12.73 8.88
CA GLN A 129 8.71 13.85 9.83
C GLN A 129 9.99 13.99 10.67
N SER A 130 10.66 12.88 10.96
CA SER A 130 11.89 12.82 11.75
C SER A 130 13.16 12.97 10.91
N ASP A 131 13.04 13.47 9.68
CA ASP A 131 14.16 13.70 8.75
C ASP A 131 15.01 12.46 8.44
N LYS A 132 14.39 11.27 8.46
CA LYS A 132 15.05 10.01 8.13
C LYS A 132 15.05 9.69 6.63
N GLY A 133 14.44 10.54 5.81
CA GLY A 133 14.42 10.46 4.36
C GLY A 133 13.89 11.74 3.73
N ASP A 134 14.03 11.83 2.43
CA ASP A 134 13.67 13.01 1.64
C ASP A 134 12.22 12.97 1.17
N ALA A 135 11.70 11.77 0.93
CA ALA A 135 10.32 11.56 0.49
C ALA A 135 9.80 10.18 0.92
N VAL A 136 8.48 10.07 0.98
CA VAL A 136 7.75 8.80 1.04
C VAL A 136 7.11 8.55 -0.33
N VAL A 137 7.23 7.33 -0.85
CA VAL A 137 6.42 6.83 -1.97
C VAL A 137 5.39 5.87 -1.39
N THR A 138 4.13 6.11 -1.70
CA THR A 138 3.00 5.32 -1.22
C THR A 138 1.82 5.46 -2.16
N ASN A 139 0.77 4.66 -1.96
CA ASN A 139 -0.46 4.83 -2.72
C ASN A 139 -1.13 6.18 -2.44
N ARG A 140 -1.75 6.76 -3.46
CA ARG A 140 -2.40 8.07 -3.38
C ARG A 140 -3.46 8.14 -2.27
N SER A 141 -4.28 7.10 -2.13
CA SER A 141 -5.32 7.04 -1.09
C SER A 141 -4.73 7.05 0.31
N VAL A 142 -3.66 6.30 0.53
CA VAL A 142 -2.93 6.27 1.81
C VAL A 142 -2.30 7.63 2.11
N ALA A 143 -1.65 8.25 1.12
CA ALA A 143 -1.08 9.58 1.27
C ALA A 143 -2.15 10.61 1.64
N SER A 144 -3.28 10.62 0.95
CA SER A 144 -4.39 11.55 1.21
C SER A 144 -4.96 11.38 2.62
N GLN A 145 -5.18 10.16 3.06
CA GLN A 145 -5.70 9.89 4.40
C GLN A 145 -4.70 10.33 5.48
N LEU A 146 -3.45 9.90 5.41
CA LEU A 146 -2.48 10.17 6.45
C LEU A 146 -2.09 11.65 6.55
N THR A 147 -1.99 12.37 5.43
CA THR A 147 -1.73 13.81 5.47
C THR A 147 -2.91 14.62 6.01
N ALA A 148 -4.14 14.17 5.79
CA ALA A 148 -5.34 14.83 6.30
C ALA A 148 -5.59 14.57 7.80
N GLU A 149 -5.33 13.35 8.27
CA GLU A 149 -5.73 12.92 9.62
C GLU A 149 -4.62 13.06 10.67
N GLN A 150 -3.37 12.79 10.31
CA GLN A 150 -2.29 12.63 11.30
C GLN A 150 -1.02 13.40 10.98
N PHE A 151 -0.68 13.58 9.71
CA PHE A 151 0.61 14.10 9.26
C PHE A 151 0.45 15.37 8.41
N ASN A 152 -0.15 16.41 8.99
CA ASN A 152 -0.38 17.69 8.32
C ASN A 152 0.91 18.47 8.01
N THR A 153 2.05 18.03 8.53
CA THR A 153 3.39 18.52 8.17
C THR A 153 3.95 17.89 6.91
N CYS A 154 3.24 16.91 6.34
CA CYS A 154 3.56 16.26 5.08
C CYS A 154 2.53 16.61 4.01
N GLN A 155 2.96 16.59 2.75
CA GLN A 155 2.11 16.88 1.61
C GLN A 155 2.45 15.99 0.41
N THR A 156 1.45 15.64 -0.37
CA THR A 156 1.64 15.03 -1.68
C THR A 156 2.07 16.13 -2.67
N ILE A 157 3.24 15.97 -3.26
CA ILE A 157 3.75 16.89 -4.30
C ILE A 157 3.49 16.38 -5.72
N LYS A 158 3.31 15.08 -5.89
CA LYS A 158 3.06 14.46 -7.20
C LYS A 158 2.21 13.21 -7.04
N GLN A 159 1.23 13.07 -7.93
CA GLN A 159 0.50 11.82 -8.16
C GLN A 159 0.97 11.24 -9.50
N ILE A 160 1.21 9.94 -9.52
CA ILE A 160 1.70 9.23 -10.70
C ILE A 160 0.69 8.14 -11.03
N SER A 161 0.08 8.26 -12.21
CA SER A 161 -0.95 7.33 -12.66
C SER A 161 -0.34 5.96 -12.95
N THR A 162 -0.63 5.00 -12.10
CA THR A 162 -0.20 3.60 -12.23
C THR A 162 -1.36 2.65 -12.50
N GLY A 163 -2.59 3.10 -12.23
CA GLY A 163 -3.81 2.33 -12.48
C GLY A 163 -3.86 1.04 -11.66
N GLU A 164 -3.41 1.09 -10.41
CA GLU A 164 -3.40 -0.08 -9.52
C GLU A 164 -4.80 -0.48 -9.10
N GLU A 165 -5.10 -1.77 -9.13
CA GLU A 165 -6.38 -2.33 -8.73
C GLU A 165 -6.22 -3.07 -7.40
N TYR A 166 -6.97 -2.61 -6.37
CA TYR A 166 -7.03 -3.30 -5.09
C TYR A 166 -8.04 -4.42 -5.13
N ALA A 167 -7.65 -5.58 -4.61
CA ALA A 167 -8.52 -6.74 -4.49
C ALA A 167 -8.28 -7.47 -3.18
N ILE A 168 -9.20 -8.35 -2.81
CA ILE A 168 -9.09 -9.18 -1.63
C ILE A 168 -8.25 -10.42 -1.99
N ALA A 169 -7.16 -10.64 -1.26
CA ALA A 169 -6.34 -11.82 -1.43
C ALA A 169 -6.98 -13.03 -0.73
N ILE A 170 -7.09 -14.14 -1.46
CA ILE A 170 -7.77 -15.37 -1.04
C ILE A 170 -6.84 -16.54 -1.29
N ASN A 171 -6.87 -17.57 -0.43
CA ASN A 171 -6.10 -18.79 -0.68
C ASN A 171 -6.53 -19.44 -2.00
N GLN A 172 -5.59 -19.85 -2.84
CA GLN A 172 -5.85 -20.43 -4.16
C GLN A 172 -6.75 -21.68 -4.12
N GLY A 173 -6.73 -22.42 -3.03
CA GLY A 173 -7.60 -23.60 -2.85
C GLY A 173 -9.05 -23.26 -2.49
N ASN A 174 -9.36 -21.99 -2.15
CA ASN A 174 -10.70 -21.59 -1.68
C ASN A 174 -11.49 -20.85 -2.77
N THR A 175 -11.74 -21.53 -3.89
CA THR A 175 -12.50 -20.97 -5.03
C THR A 175 -13.93 -20.61 -4.67
N LYS A 176 -14.57 -21.37 -3.77
CA LYS A 176 -15.93 -21.07 -3.31
C LYS A 176 -15.99 -19.73 -2.59
N LEU A 177 -15.05 -19.45 -1.70
CA LEU A 177 -15.02 -18.17 -0.98
C LEU A 177 -14.80 -16.99 -1.94
N LYS A 178 -13.94 -17.15 -2.95
CA LYS A 178 -13.76 -16.15 -4.01
C LYS A 178 -15.07 -15.86 -4.74
N ASP A 179 -15.78 -16.88 -5.17
CA ASP A 179 -17.03 -16.74 -5.89
C ASP A 179 -18.11 -16.07 -5.02
N ASP A 180 -18.18 -16.46 -3.74
CA ASP A 180 -19.11 -15.86 -2.78
C ASP A 180 -18.82 -14.37 -2.52
N ILE A 181 -17.52 -13.99 -2.43
CA ILE A 181 -17.10 -12.60 -2.22
C ILE A 181 -17.43 -11.73 -3.44
N ASN A 182 -17.31 -12.26 -4.65
CA ASN A 182 -17.55 -11.51 -5.90
C ASN A 182 -19.05 -11.28 -6.20
N GLN A 183 -19.99 -11.90 -5.47
CA GLN A 183 -21.45 -11.70 -5.63
C GLN A 183 -21.96 -10.42 -4.96
#